data_4c384724cb14eff24f12cc92653959c6
#
_entry.id   4c384724cb14eff24f12cc92653959c6
#
_cell.length_a   1.000
_cell.length_b   1.000
_cell.length_c   1.000
_cell.angle_alpha   90.00
_cell.angle_beta   90.00
_cell.angle_gamma   90.00
#
_symmetry.space_group_name_H-M   'P 1'
#
loop_
_entity.id
_entity.type
_entity.pdbx_description
1 polymer ?
#
loop_
_entity_poly.entity_id
_entity_poly.type
_entity_poly.pdbx_seq_one_letter_code
_entity_poly.pdbx_strand_id
1 'polypeptide(L)'
;MRWLEVRRHSLTKKDPARGRGSHLSAEGVALARLVGGSLGPFARVVTSASPRAVETAVAMGFAVDDTVELPSGYVPGEVDHHEQWRWSRPYRIYAGLLARGGGLAAVGEAHRRAFTTLAEAMPDGTAALVVAHGGGIEPGLVACLPGADHSSWGAPFAHCDGARLAFDEAGFVSIRFHRAPRPPRG
;
A
#
# COMPACT_ATOMS: atom_id res chain seq x y z
N MET A 1 -7.80 -15.49 12.92
CA MET A 1 -7.81 -14.13 12.32
C MET A 1 -6.39 -13.58 12.24
N ARG A 2 -5.98 -13.08 11.08
CA ARG A 2 -4.66 -12.48 10.81
C ARG A 2 -4.88 -11.08 10.25
N TRP A 3 -3.87 -10.23 10.31
CA TRP A 3 -3.98 -8.87 9.79
C TRP A 3 -2.81 -8.53 8.87
N LEU A 4 -3.11 -7.75 7.85
CA LEU A 4 -2.11 -7.20 6.96
C LEU A 4 -2.20 -5.67 6.99
N GLU A 5 -1.17 -5.01 7.49
CA GLU A 5 -1.00 -3.56 7.41
C GLU A 5 -0.26 -3.23 6.13
N VAL A 6 -0.93 -2.59 5.17
CA VAL A 6 -0.33 -2.17 3.90
C VAL A 6 -0.12 -0.67 3.93
N ARG A 7 1.10 -0.20 3.64
CA ARG A 7 1.44 1.21 3.67
C ARG A 7 2.17 1.67 2.41
N ARG A 8 1.86 2.89 1.97
CA ARG A 8 2.66 3.58 0.97
C ARG A 8 3.96 4.07 1.61
N HIS A 9 5.08 3.99 0.88
CA HIS A 9 6.36 4.57 1.29
C HIS A 9 6.23 6.07 1.63
N SER A 10 7.20 6.59 2.40
CA SER A 10 7.25 7.98 2.84
C SER A 10 7.82 8.93 1.76
N LEU A 11 7.95 10.21 2.10
CA LEU A 11 8.45 11.28 1.23
C LEU A 11 9.87 11.03 0.78
N THR A 12 10.14 11.27 -0.50
CA THR A 12 11.45 11.07 -1.12
C THR A 12 12.18 12.38 -1.40
N LYS A 13 13.49 12.31 -1.53
CA LYS A 13 14.33 13.43 -1.98
C LYS A 13 13.85 13.92 -3.36
N LYS A 14 13.89 15.21 -3.55
CA LYS A 14 13.69 15.85 -4.85
C LYS A 14 15.01 15.77 -5.64
N ASP A 15 15.33 14.57 -6.13
CA ASP A 15 16.53 14.32 -6.90
C ASP A 15 16.16 14.18 -8.39
N PRO A 16 16.97 14.70 -9.34
CA PRO A 16 16.79 14.43 -10.76
C PRO A 16 16.87 12.94 -11.11
N ALA A 17 17.56 12.11 -10.33
CA ALA A 17 17.55 10.64 -10.44
C ALA A 17 16.25 10.04 -9.91
N ARG A 18 15.09 10.57 -10.32
CA ARG A 18 13.77 10.09 -9.93
C ARG A 18 13.52 8.67 -10.44
N GLY A 19 12.70 7.94 -9.70
CA GLY A 19 12.25 6.61 -10.08
C GLY A 19 12.50 5.58 -8.99
N ARG A 20 12.74 4.33 -9.38
CA ARG A 20 12.88 3.19 -8.45
C ARG A 20 14.03 3.34 -7.44
N GLY A 21 15.06 4.17 -7.73
CA GLY A 21 16.22 4.42 -6.88
C GLY A 21 16.08 5.57 -5.88
N SER A 22 14.92 6.23 -5.78
CA SER A 22 14.74 7.38 -4.87
C SER A 22 14.81 6.96 -3.40
N HIS A 23 15.60 7.72 -2.61
CA HIS A 23 15.72 7.59 -1.17
C HIS A 23 14.75 8.53 -0.43
N LEU A 24 14.50 8.29 0.87
CA LEU A 24 13.71 9.19 1.70
C LEU A 24 14.40 10.54 1.88
N SER A 25 13.58 11.61 1.92
CA SER A 25 14.02 12.91 2.43
C SER A 25 14.10 12.91 3.97
N ALA A 26 14.69 13.94 4.56
CA ALA A 26 14.70 14.11 6.02
C ALA A 26 13.27 14.17 6.59
N GLU A 27 12.37 14.88 5.91
CA GLU A 27 10.94 14.96 6.25
C GLU A 27 10.27 13.58 6.11
N GLY A 28 10.66 12.80 5.11
CA GLY A 28 10.16 11.44 4.90
C GLY A 28 10.56 10.50 6.04
N VAL A 29 11.79 10.60 6.52
CA VAL A 29 12.26 9.85 7.70
C VAL A 29 11.48 10.28 8.95
N ALA A 30 11.29 11.58 9.16
CA ALA A 30 10.54 12.08 10.32
C ALA A 30 9.07 11.62 10.30
N LEU A 31 8.41 11.69 9.14
CA LEU A 31 7.03 11.20 8.99
C LEU A 31 6.93 9.68 9.23
N ALA A 32 7.84 8.89 8.68
CA ALA A 32 7.85 7.45 8.89
C ALA A 32 8.04 7.09 10.36
N ARG A 33 8.96 7.75 11.08
CA ARG A 33 9.16 7.57 12.53
C ARG A 33 7.89 7.89 13.32
N LEU A 34 7.23 9.00 12.99
CA LEU A 34 6.00 9.41 13.67
C LEU A 34 4.90 8.35 13.49
N VAL A 35 4.70 7.88 12.28
CA VAL A 35 3.70 6.85 11.96
C VAL A 35 4.06 5.52 12.63
N GLY A 36 5.33 5.12 12.56
CA GLY A 36 5.82 3.86 13.14
C GLY A 36 5.61 3.75 14.65
N GLY A 37 5.68 4.87 15.36
CA GLY A 37 5.47 4.89 16.81
C GLY A 37 4.09 4.43 17.30
N SER A 38 3.11 4.34 16.39
CA SER A 38 1.75 3.84 16.69
C SER A 38 1.43 2.49 16.04
N LEU A 39 2.43 1.83 15.42
CA LEU A 39 2.25 0.60 14.68
C LEU A 39 2.86 -0.62 15.40
N GLY A 40 2.38 -1.79 15.02
CA GLY A 40 2.90 -3.06 15.48
C GLY A 40 2.27 -3.59 16.78
N PRO A 41 2.82 -4.66 17.33
CA PRO A 41 3.93 -5.41 16.77
C PRO A 41 3.55 -6.14 15.45
N PHE A 42 4.58 -6.39 14.62
CA PHE A 42 4.42 -7.21 13.41
C PHE A 42 5.29 -8.47 13.53
N ALA A 43 4.70 -9.61 13.16
CA ALA A 43 5.42 -10.89 13.09
C ALA A 43 6.23 -11.02 11.79
N ARG A 44 5.91 -10.22 10.77
CA ARG A 44 6.66 -10.15 9.52
C ARG A 44 6.57 -8.76 8.88
N VAL A 45 7.67 -8.30 8.31
CA VAL A 45 7.78 -7.02 7.61
C VAL A 45 8.34 -7.26 6.21
N VAL A 46 7.54 -6.92 5.21
CA VAL A 46 7.88 -7.10 3.80
C VAL A 46 7.81 -5.76 3.08
N THR A 47 8.74 -5.49 2.18
CA THR A 47 8.74 -4.24 1.40
C THR A 47 8.92 -4.55 -0.09
N SER A 48 8.58 -3.59 -0.95
CA SER A 48 9.16 -3.64 -2.30
C SER A 48 10.68 -3.47 -2.20
N ALA A 49 11.42 -3.96 -3.19
CA ALA A 49 12.89 -3.83 -3.23
C ALA A 49 13.39 -2.38 -3.43
N SER A 50 12.49 -1.42 -3.63
CA SER A 50 12.83 -0.01 -3.80
C SER A 50 13.41 0.60 -2.52
N PRO A 51 14.54 1.35 -2.58
CA PRO A 51 15.15 1.97 -1.39
C PRO A 51 14.15 2.74 -0.53
N ARG A 52 13.26 3.53 -1.12
CA ARG A 52 12.26 4.32 -0.38
C ARG A 52 11.27 3.47 0.42
N ALA A 53 10.95 2.25 -0.04
CA ALA A 53 10.06 1.34 0.71
C ALA A 53 10.81 0.69 1.88
N VAL A 54 12.01 0.19 1.64
CA VAL A 54 12.88 -0.38 2.68
C VAL A 54 13.19 0.66 3.75
N GLU A 55 13.63 1.86 3.36
CA GLU A 55 13.95 2.96 4.28
C GLU A 55 12.71 3.40 5.08
N THR A 56 11.52 3.36 4.49
CA THR A 56 10.28 3.66 5.21
C THR A 56 10.03 2.67 6.35
N ALA A 57 10.13 1.37 6.10
CA ALA A 57 9.94 0.34 7.14
C ALA A 57 11.00 0.49 8.24
N VAL A 58 12.27 0.71 7.88
CA VAL A 58 13.37 0.92 8.84
C VAL A 58 13.15 2.19 9.66
N ALA A 59 12.75 3.30 9.03
CA ALA A 59 12.46 4.54 9.72
C ALA A 59 11.21 4.44 10.62
N MET A 60 10.25 3.58 10.29
CA MET A 60 9.12 3.23 11.18
C MET A 60 9.55 2.40 12.40
N GLY A 61 10.80 1.93 12.44
CA GLY A 61 11.35 1.14 13.56
C GLY A 61 11.28 -0.36 13.37
N PHE A 62 11.07 -0.85 12.16
CA PHE A 62 10.93 -2.28 11.86
C PHE A 62 12.08 -2.78 10.98
N ALA A 63 12.66 -3.92 11.36
CA ALA A 63 13.56 -4.66 10.48
C ALA A 63 12.76 -5.27 9.32
N VAL A 64 13.36 -5.26 8.12
CA VAL A 64 12.75 -5.86 6.93
C VAL A 64 13.17 -7.34 6.85
N ASP A 65 12.19 -8.23 6.83
CA ASP A 65 12.43 -9.68 6.75
C ASP A 65 12.58 -10.16 5.32
N ASP A 66 11.86 -9.52 4.35
CA ASP A 66 11.85 -9.96 2.96
C ASP A 66 11.43 -8.83 2.02
N THR A 67 11.66 -9.01 0.73
CA THR A 67 11.19 -8.12 -0.32
C THR A 67 10.27 -8.84 -1.30
N VAL A 68 9.30 -8.10 -1.86
CA VAL A 68 8.36 -8.61 -2.85
C VAL A 68 8.32 -7.69 -4.07
N GLU A 69 8.34 -8.28 -5.26
CA GLU A 69 8.11 -7.57 -6.51
C GLU A 69 6.60 -7.42 -6.74
N LEU A 70 6.14 -6.17 -6.77
CA LEU A 70 4.75 -5.82 -7.06
C LEU A 70 4.69 -4.92 -8.29
N PRO A 71 3.80 -5.20 -9.25
CA PRO A 71 3.71 -4.40 -10.47
C PRO A 71 3.16 -3.00 -10.17
N SER A 72 3.56 -2.04 -11.01
CA SER A 72 3.00 -0.68 -10.98
C SER A 72 1.54 -0.68 -11.45
N GLY A 73 0.71 0.16 -10.83
CA GLY A 73 -0.67 0.39 -11.25
C GLY A 73 -0.81 1.45 -12.35
N TYR A 74 0.29 2.02 -12.82
CA TYR A 74 0.27 2.92 -13.98
C TYR A 74 0.41 2.09 -15.26
N VAL A 75 -0.74 1.79 -15.84
CA VAL A 75 -0.87 0.91 -17.01
C VAL A 75 -1.21 1.77 -18.23
N PRO A 76 -0.37 1.81 -19.26
CA PRO A 76 -0.62 2.62 -20.45
C PRO A 76 -1.98 2.34 -21.07
N GLY A 77 -2.75 3.41 -21.31
CA GLY A 77 -4.11 3.33 -21.85
C GLY A 77 -5.21 2.98 -20.85
N GLU A 78 -4.88 2.69 -19.59
CA GLU A 78 -5.85 2.42 -18.53
C GLU A 78 -5.74 3.43 -17.38
N VAL A 79 -4.53 3.67 -16.87
CA VAL A 79 -4.28 4.62 -15.78
C VAL A 79 -2.97 5.37 -16.03
N ASP A 80 -3.05 6.66 -16.24
CA ASP A 80 -1.89 7.53 -16.36
C ASP A 80 -1.22 7.79 -15.02
N HIS A 81 0.05 8.21 -15.06
CA HIS A 81 0.83 8.48 -13.87
C HIS A 81 0.16 9.53 -12.97
N HIS A 82 -0.15 9.16 -11.73
CA HIS A 82 -0.84 9.98 -10.74
C HIS A 82 -2.28 10.41 -11.11
N GLU A 83 -2.90 9.84 -12.12
CA GLU A 83 -4.26 10.18 -12.54
C GLU A 83 -5.29 9.98 -11.43
N GLN A 84 -5.13 8.95 -10.57
CA GLN A 84 -6.04 8.64 -9.47
C GLN A 84 -6.28 9.82 -8.51
N TRP A 85 -5.35 10.76 -8.43
CA TRP A 85 -5.48 11.95 -7.58
C TRP A 85 -6.49 12.97 -8.11
N ARG A 86 -6.88 12.85 -9.37
CA ARG A 86 -7.89 13.70 -10.03
C ARG A 86 -9.29 13.09 -9.98
N TRP A 87 -9.43 11.84 -9.57
CA TRP A 87 -10.70 11.16 -9.50
C TRP A 87 -11.47 11.50 -8.22
N SER A 88 -12.76 11.81 -8.34
CA SER A 88 -13.62 12.10 -7.19
C SER A 88 -13.87 10.88 -6.29
N ARG A 89 -13.92 9.68 -6.88
CA ARG A 89 -14.11 8.40 -6.19
C ARG A 89 -13.14 7.36 -6.72
N PRO A 90 -11.84 7.46 -6.36
CA PRO A 90 -10.77 6.68 -6.99
C PRO A 90 -10.98 5.17 -6.87
N TYR A 91 -11.37 4.66 -5.72
CA TYR A 91 -11.55 3.21 -5.54
C TYR A 91 -12.73 2.65 -6.30
N ARG A 92 -13.82 3.43 -6.51
CA ARG A 92 -14.91 3.04 -7.40
C ARG A 92 -14.45 2.96 -8.86
N ILE A 93 -13.60 3.90 -9.29
CA ILE A 93 -13.04 3.89 -10.65
C ILE A 93 -12.12 2.67 -10.80
N TYR A 94 -11.24 2.40 -9.84
CA TYR A 94 -10.42 1.18 -9.82
C TYR A 94 -11.28 -0.08 -9.93
N ALA A 95 -12.35 -0.20 -9.14
CA ALA A 95 -13.25 -1.36 -9.21
C ALA A 95 -13.86 -1.54 -10.60
N GLY A 96 -14.28 -0.47 -11.25
CA GLY A 96 -14.78 -0.50 -12.63
C GLY A 96 -13.72 -0.93 -13.64
N LEU A 97 -12.47 -0.46 -13.48
CA LEU A 97 -11.35 -0.84 -14.35
C LEU A 97 -10.97 -2.32 -14.15
N LEU A 98 -10.91 -2.79 -12.91
CA LEU A 98 -10.63 -4.20 -12.62
C LEU A 98 -11.71 -5.12 -13.21
N ALA A 99 -12.98 -4.73 -13.13
CA ALA A 99 -14.11 -5.50 -13.68
C ALA A 99 -14.08 -5.64 -15.21
N ARG A 100 -13.42 -4.72 -15.92
CA ARG A 100 -13.25 -4.80 -17.38
C ARG A 100 -12.18 -5.82 -17.81
N GLY A 101 -11.33 -6.27 -16.91
CA GLY A 101 -10.13 -7.03 -17.24
C GLY A 101 -9.02 -6.12 -17.79
N GLY A 102 -7.93 -6.70 -18.25
CA GLY A 102 -6.80 -5.96 -18.82
C GLY A 102 -5.60 -5.87 -17.87
N GLY A 103 -4.70 -4.91 -18.16
CA GLY A 103 -3.43 -4.76 -17.44
C GLY A 103 -3.62 -4.41 -15.97
N LEU A 104 -4.52 -3.49 -15.67
CA LEU A 104 -4.79 -3.08 -14.29
C LEU A 104 -5.44 -4.20 -13.46
N ALA A 105 -6.31 -5.01 -14.09
CA ALA A 105 -6.87 -6.19 -13.42
C ALA A 105 -5.76 -7.20 -13.06
N ALA A 106 -4.79 -7.40 -13.96
CA ALA A 106 -3.63 -8.23 -13.67
C ALA A 106 -2.76 -7.67 -12.52
N VAL A 107 -2.60 -6.35 -12.45
CA VAL A 107 -1.91 -5.67 -11.34
C VAL A 107 -2.65 -5.90 -10.02
N GLY A 108 -3.96 -5.67 -9.97
CA GLY A 108 -4.78 -5.89 -8.77
C GLY A 108 -4.67 -7.34 -8.28
N GLU A 109 -4.76 -8.29 -9.20
CA GLU A 109 -4.67 -9.72 -8.89
C GLU A 109 -3.27 -10.12 -8.41
N ALA A 110 -2.20 -9.55 -8.97
CA ALA A 110 -0.84 -9.80 -8.50
C ALA A 110 -0.64 -9.33 -7.05
N HIS A 111 -1.14 -8.14 -6.71
CA HIS A 111 -1.12 -7.64 -5.34
C HIS A 111 -1.96 -8.52 -4.40
N ARG A 112 -3.20 -8.86 -4.81
CA ARG A 112 -4.07 -9.74 -4.02
C ARG A 112 -3.40 -11.07 -3.71
N ARG A 113 -2.78 -11.71 -4.70
CA ARG A 113 -2.05 -12.99 -4.50
C ARG A 113 -0.90 -12.83 -3.53
N ALA A 114 -0.07 -11.80 -3.68
CA ALA A 114 1.05 -11.55 -2.77
C ALA A 114 0.57 -11.32 -1.33
N PHE A 115 -0.50 -10.55 -1.16
CA PHE A 115 -1.11 -10.27 0.15
C PHE A 115 -1.73 -11.52 0.76
N THR A 116 -2.42 -12.34 -0.03
CA THR A 116 -2.99 -13.63 0.40
C THR A 116 -1.88 -14.59 0.86
N THR A 117 -0.86 -14.79 0.04
CA THR A 117 0.28 -15.66 0.39
C THR A 117 0.96 -15.24 1.69
N LEU A 118 1.15 -13.92 1.88
CA LEU A 118 1.73 -13.41 3.12
C LEU A 118 0.80 -13.66 4.32
N ALA A 119 -0.50 -13.38 4.17
CA ALA A 119 -1.47 -13.58 5.25
C ALA A 119 -1.60 -15.07 5.63
N GLU A 120 -1.62 -15.98 4.65
CA GLU A 120 -1.67 -17.43 4.88
C GLU A 120 -0.45 -17.98 5.62
N ALA A 121 0.73 -17.40 5.36
CA ALA A 121 1.98 -17.79 6.02
C ALA A 121 2.10 -17.29 7.46
N MET A 122 1.20 -16.43 7.92
CA MET A 122 1.25 -15.84 9.27
C MET A 122 0.58 -16.73 10.32
N PRO A 123 1.12 -16.78 11.56
CA PRO A 123 0.40 -17.36 12.69
C PRO A 123 -0.90 -16.61 12.97
N ASP A 124 -1.91 -17.34 13.45
CA ASP A 124 -3.15 -16.72 13.90
C ASP A 124 -2.92 -15.72 15.05
N GLY A 125 -3.70 -14.67 15.05
CA GLY A 125 -3.59 -13.61 16.04
C GLY A 125 -2.45 -12.63 15.78
N THR A 126 -1.72 -12.74 14.66
CA THR A 126 -0.59 -11.87 14.32
C THR A 126 -0.87 -10.93 13.15
N ALA A 127 0.01 -9.96 12.96
CA ALA A 127 -0.04 -9.00 11.87
C ALA A 127 1.28 -8.97 11.09
N ALA A 128 1.20 -8.70 9.78
CA ALA A 128 2.36 -8.35 8.96
C ALA A 128 2.27 -6.90 8.49
N LEU A 129 3.42 -6.28 8.22
CA LEU A 129 3.54 -4.99 7.55
C LEU A 129 4.01 -5.20 6.11
N VAL A 130 3.36 -4.52 5.17
CA VAL A 130 3.83 -4.38 3.78
C VAL A 130 4.03 -2.90 3.47
N VAL A 131 5.22 -2.53 3.00
CA VAL A 131 5.49 -1.17 2.52
C VAL A 131 5.72 -1.22 1.01
N ALA A 132 4.86 -0.52 0.27
CA ALA A 132 4.87 -0.51 -1.19
C ALA A 132 4.55 0.89 -1.78
N HIS A 133 3.92 0.95 -2.94
CA HIS A 133 3.78 2.16 -3.74
C HIS A 133 2.31 2.50 -4.00
N GLY A 134 1.96 3.78 -3.88
CA GLY A 134 0.68 4.30 -4.34
C GLY A 134 0.50 4.10 -5.85
N GLY A 135 -0.74 3.95 -6.28
CA GLY A 135 -1.10 3.55 -7.64
C GLY A 135 -1.17 2.04 -7.84
N GLY A 136 -0.33 1.25 -7.16
CA GLY A 136 -0.39 -0.21 -7.17
C GLY A 136 -1.15 -0.79 -5.97
N ILE A 137 -0.98 -0.19 -4.78
CA ILE A 137 -1.69 -0.62 -3.56
C ILE A 137 -3.20 -0.53 -3.76
N GLU A 138 -3.71 0.58 -4.28
CA GLU A 138 -5.15 0.84 -4.38
C GLU A 138 -5.90 -0.23 -5.20
N PRO A 139 -5.51 -0.59 -6.44
CA PRO A 139 -6.15 -1.68 -7.16
C PRO A 139 -5.97 -3.03 -6.45
N GLY A 140 -4.86 -3.25 -5.75
CA GLY A 140 -4.64 -4.44 -4.93
C GLY A 140 -5.65 -4.57 -3.80
N LEU A 141 -5.94 -3.49 -3.08
CA LEU A 141 -6.95 -3.47 -2.01
C LEU A 141 -8.36 -3.74 -2.55
N VAL A 142 -8.70 -3.15 -3.71
CA VAL A 142 -9.98 -3.41 -4.39
C VAL A 142 -10.09 -4.88 -4.77
N ALA A 143 -9.04 -5.49 -5.30
CA ALA A 143 -9.02 -6.90 -5.65
C ALA A 143 -9.14 -7.84 -4.43
N CYS A 144 -8.65 -7.41 -3.25
CA CYS A 144 -8.82 -8.17 -2.00
C CYS A 144 -10.27 -8.19 -1.50
N LEU A 145 -11.05 -7.15 -1.76
CA LEU A 145 -12.42 -6.97 -1.28
C LEU A 145 -13.37 -6.53 -2.42
N PRO A 146 -13.57 -7.38 -3.45
CA PRO A 146 -14.29 -6.99 -4.66
C PRO A 146 -15.76 -6.64 -4.43
N GLY A 147 -16.37 -7.14 -3.36
CA GLY A 147 -17.77 -6.88 -2.98
C GLY A 147 -17.99 -5.68 -2.05
N ALA A 148 -16.93 -4.93 -1.71
CA ALA A 148 -17.06 -3.79 -0.81
C ALA A 148 -17.67 -2.55 -1.48
N ASP A 149 -18.22 -1.62 -0.67
CA ASP A 149 -18.59 -0.28 -1.16
C ASP A 149 -17.34 0.59 -1.34
N HIS A 150 -16.71 0.47 -2.50
CA HIS A 150 -15.51 1.21 -2.84
C HIS A 150 -15.73 2.73 -2.94
N SER A 151 -16.98 3.20 -3.04
CA SER A 151 -17.28 4.64 -3.09
C SER A 151 -17.01 5.36 -1.77
N SER A 152 -17.02 4.62 -0.66
CA SER A 152 -16.81 5.12 0.71
C SER A 152 -15.33 5.16 1.13
N TRP A 153 -14.38 4.62 0.34
CA TRP A 153 -12.98 4.43 0.74
C TRP A 153 -12.13 5.70 0.72
N GLY A 154 -12.65 6.80 0.16
CA GLY A 154 -12.03 8.11 0.21
C GLY A 154 -10.91 8.32 -0.82
N ALA A 155 -9.89 9.11 -0.45
CA ALA A 155 -8.79 9.51 -1.33
C ALA A 155 -7.76 8.38 -1.54
N PRO A 156 -6.94 8.45 -2.62
CA PRO A 156 -5.79 7.56 -2.80
C PRO A 156 -4.79 7.69 -1.65
N PHE A 157 -3.83 6.78 -1.57
CA PHE A 157 -2.81 6.81 -0.53
C PHE A 157 -1.83 7.96 -0.71
N ALA A 158 -1.79 8.89 0.24
CA ALA A 158 -0.68 9.80 0.44
C ALA A 158 0.52 9.06 1.08
N HIS A 159 1.67 9.74 1.19
CA HIS A 159 2.87 9.14 1.81
C HIS A 159 2.57 8.68 3.24
N CYS A 160 3.00 7.49 3.59
CA CYS A 160 2.73 6.78 4.84
C CYS A 160 1.26 6.49 5.14
N ASP A 161 0.30 6.85 4.28
CA ASP A 161 -1.07 6.34 4.43
C ASP A 161 -1.06 4.82 4.37
N GLY A 162 -2.00 4.20 5.06
CA GLY A 162 -2.11 2.76 5.13
C GLY A 162 -3.54 2.25 5.20
N ALA A 163 -3.65 0.95 5.09
CA ALA A 163 -4.87 0.21 5.36
C ALA A 163 -4.55 -1.09 6.08
N ARG A 164 -5.37 -1.44 7.04
CA ARG A 164 -5.31 -2.72 7.74
C ARG A 164 -6.43 -3.62 7.22
N LEU A 165 -6.04 -4.73 6.62
CA LEU A 165 -6.92 -5.79 6.16
C LEU A 165 -7.02 -6.87 7.22
N ALA A 166 -8.23 -7.38 7.47
CA ALA A 166 -8.44 -8.59 8.24
C ALA A 166 -8.57 -9.80 7.30
N PHE A 167 -7.95 -10.90 7.66
CA PHE A 167 -7.90 -12.14 6.89
C PHE A 167 -8.28 -13.32 7.76
N ASP A 168 -9.18 -14.17 7.27
CA ASP A 168 -9.59 -15.42 7.90
C ASP A 168 -9.64 -16.59 6.89
N GLU A 169 -10.34 -17.64 7.20
CA GLU A 169 -10.47 -18.83 6.34
C GLU A 169 -11.19 -18.55 5.01
N ALA A 170 -12.05 -17.51 4.97
CA ALA A 170 -12.75 -17.08 3.76
C ALA A 170 -11.90 -16.12 2.89
N GLY A 171 -10.75 -15.64 3.39
CA GLY A 171 -9.90 -14.67 2.73
C GLY A 171 -9.93 -13.29 3.40
N PHE A 172 -9.78 -12.22 2.63
CA PHE A 172 -9.89 -10.85 3.16
C PHE A 172 -11.36 -10.50 3.41
N VAL A 173 -11.68 -10.11 4.67
CA VAL A 173 -13.07 -9.90 5.12
C VAL A 173 -13.39 -8.46 5.49
N SER A 174 -12.39 -7.64 5.79
CA SER A 174 -12.62 -6.22 6.08
C SER A 174 -11.36 -5.38 5.86
N ILE A 175 -11.56 -4.06 5.78
CA ILE A 175 -10.50 -3.07 5.63
C ILE A 175 -10.77 -1.88 6.53
N ARG A 176 -9.69 -1.32 7.11
CA ARG A 176 -9.70 -0.03 7.82
C ARG A 176 -8.57 0.83 7.30
N PHE A 177 -8.88 2.05 6.85
CA PHE A 177 -7.87 3.01 6.39
C PHE A 177 -7.27 3.79 7.55
N HIS A 178 -5.95 3.98 7.51
CA HIS A 178 -5.18 4.76 8.46
C HIS A 178 -4.45 5.87 7.72
N ARG A 179 -4.90 7.10 7.89
CA ARG A 179 -4.29 8.28 7.25
C ARG A 179 -3.13 8.80 8.09
N ALA A 180 -1.99 9.02 7.47
CA ALA A 180 -0.83 9.62 8.11
C ALA A 180 -1.11 11.09 8.47
N PRO A 181 -0.48 11.61 9.54
CA PRO A 181 -0.52 13.02 9.85
C PRO A 181 -0.03 13.85 8.66
N ARG A 182 -0.74 14.92 8.35
CA ARG A 182 -0.34 15.86 7.32
C ARG A 182 0.18 17.13 7.99
N PRO A 183 1.28 17.73 7.49
CA PRO A 183 1.68 19.05 7.99
C PRO A 183 0.51 20.01 7.79
N PRO A 184 0.30 20.97 8.70
CA PRO A 184 -0.69 22.01 8.50
C PRO A 184 -0.43 22.69 7.16
N ARG A 185 -1.50 22.94 6.39
CA ARG A 185 -1.38 23.72 5.16
C ARG A 185 -0.99 25.14 5.59
N GLY A 186 0.23 25.56 5.27
CA GLY A 186 0.65 26.94 5.39
C GLY A 186 -0.11 27.86 4.44
#